data_e3f3e1dfa620fd1baa2042ff38d4dc2d
#
_entry.id   e3f3e1dfa620fd1baa2042ff38d4dc2d
#
_cell.length_a   1.000
_cell.length_b   1.000
_cell.length_c   1.000
_cell.angle_alpha   90.00
_cell.angle_beta   90.00
_cell.angle_gamma   90.00
#
_symmetry.space_group_name_H-M   'P 1'
#
loop_
_entity.id
_entity.type
_entity.pdbx_description
1 polymer ?
#
loop_
_entity_poly.entity_id
_entity_poly.type
_entity_poly.pdbx_seq_one_letter_code
_entity_poly.pdbx_strand_id
1 'polypeptide(L)'
;MASIDKQMQLLGSQARAAAETLAFSTFEQRSLAVSEGAKSISNQIDLILSANEIDMSNARDQGLDDAMLDRLYLDRTRVESIASSLQAISELPDPLGRVLSLWERPSGLKIRRVTTP
;
A
#
# COMPACT_ATOMS: atom_id res chain seq x y z
N MET A 1 23.57 -7.94 18.58
CA MET A 1 22.23 -7.71 18.00
C MET A 1 21.62 -6.45 18.60
N ALA A 2 20.99 -5.59 17.80
CA ALA A 2 20.23 -4.47 18.35
C ALA A 2 19.03 -5.01 19.15
N SER A 3 18.72 -4.40 20.30
CA SER A 3 17.53 -4.80 21.07
C SER A 3 16.26 -4.55 20.23
N ILE A 4 15.19 -5.30 20.48
CA ILE A 4 13.88 -5.12 19.83
C ILE A 4 13.43 -3.67 19.94
N ASP A 5 13.62 -3.04 21.10
CA ASP A 5 13.27 -1.63 21.32
C ASP A 5 13.97 -0.69 20.34
N LYS A 6 15.27 -0.88 20.10
CA LYS A 6 16.03 -0.08 19.13
C LYS A 6 15.56 -0.29 17.70
N GLN A 7 15.18 -1.52 17.34
CA GLN A 7 14.63 -1.84 16.03
C GLN A 7 13.27 -1.16 15.83
N MET A 8 12.40 -1.22 16.84
CA MET A 8 11.08 -0.58 16.79
C MET A 8 11.18 0.95 16.74
N GLN A 9 12.10 1.54 17.50
CA GLN A 9 12.36 2.99 17.44
C GLN A 9 12.87 3.42 16.06
N LEU A 10 13.77 2.64 15.45
CA LEU A 10 14.27 2.91 14.10
C LEU A 10 13.14 2.83 13.07
N LEU A 11 12.33 1.76 13.09
CA LEU A 11 11.16 1.62 12.21
C LEU A 11 10.19 2.80 12.37
N GLY A 12 9.87 3.19 13.60
CA GLY A 12 8.97 4.31 13.87
C GLY A 12 9.51 5.64 13.35
N SER A 13 10.81 5.91 13.53
CA SER A 13 11.43 7.14 13.02
C SER A 13 11.48 7.17 11.49
N GLN A 14 11.80 6.05 10.85
CA GLN A 14 11.80 5.93 9.38
C GLN A 14 10.39 6.09 8.81
N ALA A 15 9.38 5.48 9.42
CA ALA A 15 8.00 5.62 9.00
C ALA A 15 7.50 7.07 9.11
N ARG A 16 7.85 7.79 10.18
CA ARG A 16 7.51 9.21 10.34
C ARG A 16 8.17 10.07 9.26
N ALA A 17 9.46 9.89 9.02
CA ALA A 17 10.18 10.64 7.98
C ALA A 17 9.60 10.38 6.58
N ALA A 18 9.25 9.13 6.28
CA ALA A 18 8.59 8.77 5.03
C ALA A 18 7.20 9.42 4.91
N ALA A 19 6.40 9.43 5.99
CA ALA A 19 5.09 10.07 6.01
C ALA A 19 5.17 11.58 5.76
N GLU A 20 6.14 12.26 6.36
CA GLU A 20 6.39 13.69 6.14
C GLU A 20 6.74 13.98 4.67
N THR A 21 7.56 13.16 4.04
CA THR A 21 7.89 13.27 2.62
C THR A 21 6.67 13.01 1.73
N LEU A 22 5.90 11.97 2.02
CA LEU A 22 4.72 11.58 1.24
C LEU A 22 3.60 12.63 1.32
N ALA A 23 3.48 13.35 2.44
CA ALA A 23 2.47 14.40 2.61
C ALA A 23 2.60 15.52 1.56
N PHE A 24 3.80 15.74 1.01
CA PHE A 24 4.07 16.74 -0.03
C PHE A 24 4.23 16.15 -1.43
N SER A 25 4.04 14.84 -1.59
CA SER A 25 4.10 14.21 -2.91
C SER A 25 2.91 14.63 -3.79
N THR A 26 3.15 14.76 -5.09
CA THR A 26 2.07 15.05 -6.03
C THR A 26 1.19 13.82 -6.27
N PHE A 27 0.00 14.05 -6.81
CA PHE A 27 -0.88 12.94 -7.22
C PHE A 27 -0.19 12.02 -8.22
N GLU A 28 0.47 12.60 -9.22
CA GLU A 28 1.19 11.86 -10.26
C GLU A 28 2.28 10.97 -9.68
N GLN A 29 3.03 11.46 -8.69
CA GLN A 29 4.07 10.66 -8.01
C GLN A 29 3.47 9.47 -7.26
N ARG A 30 2.36 9.68 -6.54
CA ARG A 30 1.68 8.61 -5.81
C ARG A 30 1.05 7.58 -6.74
N SER A 31 0.36 8.04 -7.79
CA SER A 31 -0.24 7.18 -8.81
C SER A 31 0.82 6.38 -9.56
N LEU A 32 1.91 7.02 -9.96
CA LEU A 32 3.04 6.34 -10.62
C LEU A 32 3.66 5.26 -9.71
N ALA A 33 3.88 5.54 -8.43
CA ALA A 33 4.44 4.57 -7.50
C ALA A 33 3.58 3.30 -7.40
N VAL A 34 2.25 3.44 -7.33
CA VAL A 34 1.31 2.31 -7.29
C VAL A 34 1.30 1.55 -8.62
N SER A 35 1.28 2.26 -9.75
CA SER A 35 1.32 1.65 -11.10
C SER A 35 2.63 0.89 -11.35
N GLU A 36 3.77 1.44 -10.99
CA GLU A 36 5.07 0.75 -11.09
C GLU A 36 5.15 -0.46 -10.14
N GLY A 37 4.53 -0.39 -8.96
CA GLY A 37 4.35 -1.53 -8.08
C GLY A 37 3.56 -2.67 -8.74
N ALA A 38 2.45 -2.35 -9.42
CA ALA A 38 1.66 -3.32 -10.19
C ALA A 38 2.49 -4.00 -11.29
N LYS A 39 3.22 -3.22 -12.07
CA LYS A 39 4.13 -3.74 -13.11
C LYS A 39 5.23 -4.62 -12.54
N SER A 40 5.82 -4.22 -11.42
CA SER A 40 6.87 -5.00 -10.75
C SER A 40 6.35 -6.37 -10.30
N ILE A 41 5.14 -6.45 -9.74
CA ILE A 41 4.50 -7.70 -9.37
C ILE A 41 4.27 -8.57 -10.62
N SER A 42 3.71 -8.01 -11.68
CA SER A 42 3.46 -8.74 -12.93
C SER A 42 4.74 -9.29 -13.56
N ASN A 43 5.83 -8.53 -13.50
CA ASN A 43 7.12 -8.95 -14.07
C ASN A 43 7.85 -9.99 -13.22
N GLN A 44 7.45 -10.17 -11.97
CA GLN A 44 8.12 -11.07 -11.02
C GLN A 44 7.23 -12.22 -10.55
N ILE A 45 6.18 -12.56 -11.29
CA ILE A 45 5.21 -13.61 -10.92
C ILE A 45 5.92 -14.92 -10.56
N ASP A 46 6.83 -15.40 -11.42
CA ASP A 46 7.49 -16.69 -11.21
C ASP A 46 8.37 -16.69 -9.95
N LEU A 47 9.00 -15.57 -9.63
CA LEU A 47 9.75 -15.41 -8.38
C LEU A 47 8.82 -15.45 -7.15
N ILE A 48 7.68 -14.76 -7.23
CA ILE A 48 6.67 -14.74 -6.17
C ILE A 48 6.11 -16.14 -5.93
N LEU A 49 5.76 -16.87 -7.00
CA LEU A 49 5.23 -18.22 -6.89
C LEU A 49 6.25 -19.19 -6.29
N SER A 50 7.52 -19.11 -6.70
CA SER A 50 8.58 -19.94 -6.13
C SER A 50 8.80 -19.68 -4.64
N ALA A 51 8.73 -18.43 -4.20
CA ALA A 51 8.79 -18.09 -2.77
C ALA A 51 7.56 -18.61 -2.02
N ASN A 52 6.38 -18.49 -2.60
CA ASN A 52 5.14 -18.98 -2.00
C ASN A 52 5.11 -20.52 -1.85
N GLU A 53 5.72 -21.26 -2.76
CA GLU A 53 5.86 -22.73 -2.61
C GLU A 53 6.63 -23.10 -1.33
N ILE A 54 7.69 -22.37 -1.00
CA ILE A 54 8.45 -22.55 0.23
C ILE A 54 7.59 -22.23 1.45
N ASP A 55 6.87 -21.10 1.41
CA ASP A 55 5.96 -20.69 2.48
C ASP A 55 4.85 -21.74 2.70
N MET A 56 4.28 -22.27 1.62
CA MET A 56 3.26 -23.32 1.68
C MET A 56 3.80 -24.63 2.29
N SER A 57 5.03 -25.01 1.97
CA SER A 57 5.67 -26.18 2.57
C SER A 57 5.84 -25.99 4.07
N ASN A 58 6.43 -24.86 4.48
CA ASN A 58 6.63 -24.53 5.89
C ASN A 58 5.32 -24.47 6.67
N ALA A 59 4.26 -23.92 6.06
CA ALA A 59 2.94 -23.82 6.69
C ALA A 59 2.30 -25.19 6.94
N ARG A 60 2.44 -26.12 6.00
CA ARG A 60 1.98 -27.51 6.17
C ARG A 60 2.76 -28.23 7.28
N ASP A 61 4.08 -28.05 7.31
CA ASP A 61 4.95 -28.65 8.34
C ASP A 61 4.62 -28.11 9.74
N GLN A 62 4.14 -26.88 9.82
CA GLN A 62 3.66 -26.26 11.07
C GLN A 62 2.22 -26.67 11.43
N GLY A 63 1.53 -27.42 10.59
CA GLY A 63 0.18 -27.90 10.84
C GLY A 63 -0.91 -26.86 10.72
N LEU A 64 -0.73 -25.86 9.83
CA LEU A 64 -1.81 -24.89 9.52
C LEU A 64 -3.02 -25.64 8.93
N ASP A 65 -4.21 -25.17 9.29
CA ASP A 65 -5.47 -25.73 8.75
C ASP A 65 -5.68 -25.31 7.27
N ASP A 66 -6.61 -26.03 6.60
CA ASP A 66 -6.88 -25.82 5.18
C ASP A 66 -7.34 -24.40 4.85
N ALA A 67 -8.06 -23.74 5.74
CA ALA A 67 -8.55 -22.37 5.53
C ALA A 67 -7.39 -21.37 5.55
N MET A 68 -6.42 -21.59 6.44
CA MET A 68 -5.20 -20.78 6.49
C MET A 68 -4.28 -21.07 5.30
N LEU A 69 -4.15 -22.32 4.90
CA LEU A 69 -3.39 -22.71 3.71
C LEU A 69 -3.97 -22.08 2.45
N ASP A 70 -5.30 -22.06 2.26
CA ASP A 70 -5.92 -21.39 1.11
C ASP A 70 -5.67 -19.87 1.09
N ARG A 71 -5.65 -19.23 2.26
CA ARG A 71 -5.33 -17.79 2.35
C ARG A 71 -3.88 -17.47 2.03
N LEU A 72 -2.97 -18.39 2.34
CA LEU A 72 -1.54 -18.25 2.07
C LEU A 72 -1.21 -18.55 0.60
N TYR A 73 -1.95 -19.47 -0.02
CA TYR A 73 -1.67 -19.97 -1.36
C TYR A 73 -1.80 -18.88 -2.42
N LEU A 74 -0.78 -18.77 -3.27
CA LEU A 74 -0.76 -17.94 -4.46
C LEU A 74 -0.60 -18.83 -5.71
N ASP A 75 -1.40 -18.55 -6.72
CA ASP A 75 -1.21 -18.99 -8.08
C ASP A 75 -1.06 -17.78 -9.02
N ARG A 76 -0.78 -18.03 -10.28
CA ARG A 76 -0.63 -16.99 -11.30
C ARG A 76 -1.85 -16.06 -11.35
N THR A 77 -3.05 -16.62 -11.33
CA THR A 77 -4.30 -15.86 -11.40
C THR A 77 -4.48 -14.93 -10.19
N ARG A 78 -4.16 -15.41 -8.99
CA ARG A 78 -4.22 -14.59 -7.76
C ARG A 78 -3.21 -13.45 -7.81
N VAL A 79 -1.97 -13.69 -8.27
CA VAL A 79 -0.94 -12.66 -8.39
C VAL A 79 -1.32 -11.63 -9.47
N GLU A 80 -1.81 -12.06 -10.61
CA GLU A 80 -2.30 -11.16 -11.68
C GLU A 80 -3.48 -10.32 -11.20
N SER A 81 -4.39 -10.89 -10.41
CA SER A 81 -5.50 -10.16 -9.80
C SER A 81 -5.02 -9.07 -8.83
N ILE A 82 -3.98 -9.36 -8.02
CA ILE A 82 -3.34 -8.36 -7.15
C ILE A 82 -2.76 -7.20 -7.97
N ALA A 83 -2.00 -7.51 -9.01
CA ALA A 83 -1.43 -6.50 -9.90
C ALA A 83 -2.51 -5.64 -10.58
N SER A 84 -3.57 -6.27 -11.07
CA SER A 84 -4.71 -5.57 -11.68
C SER A 84 -5.44 -4.66 -10.68
N SER A 85 -5.57 -5.09 -9.43
CA SER A 85 -6.17 -4.29 -8.37
C SER A 85 -5.32 -3.06 -8.04
N LEU A 86 -4.00 -3.19 -7.99
CA LEU A 86 -3.09 -2.05 -7.81
C LEU A 86 -3.17 -1.08 -9.00
N GLN A 87 -3.24 -1.60 -10.23
CA GLN A 87 -3.40 -0.77 -11.41
C GLN A 87 -4.70 0.04 -11.34
N ALA A 88 -5.82 -0.59 -10.99
CA ALA A 88 -7.10 0.09 -10.80
C ALA A 88 -7.03 1.17 -9.71
N ILE A 89 -6.31 0.92 -8.60
CA ILE A 89 -6.09 1.93 -7.55
C ILE A 89 -5.31 3.13 -8.08
N SER A 90 -4.29 2.91 -8.93
CA SER A 90 -3.50 3.99 -9.51
C SER A 90 -4.30 4.93 -10.42
N GLU A 91 -5.45 4.48 -10.91
CA GLU A 91 -6.35 5.22 -11.81
C GLU A 91 -7.47 5.96 -11.06
N LEU A 92 -7.59 5.77 -9.74
CA LEU A 92 -8.57 6.49 -8.93
C LEU A 92 -8.28 7.99 -8.89
N PRO A 93 -9.32 8.83 -8.82
CA PRO A 93 -9.15 10.27 -8.65
C PRO A 93 -8.37 10.60 -7.37
N ASP A 94 -7.59 11.69 -7.40
CA ASP A 94 -6.87 12.15 -6.20
C ASP A 94 -7.85 12.37 -5.03
N PRO A 95 -7.68 11.67 -3.90
CA PRO A 95 -8.53 11.87 -2.74
C PRO A 95 -8.13 13.09 -1.91
N LEU A 96 -6.95 13.68 -2.16
CA LEU A 96 -6.38 14.75 -1.34
C LEU A 96 -6.69 16.13 -1.90
N GLY A 97 -6.84 17.11 -1.01
CA GLY A 97 -7.04 18.51 -1.40
C GLY A 97 -8.39 18.80 -2.06
N ARG A 98 -9.32 17.84 -2.10
CA ARG A 98 -10.65 18.06 -2.67
C ARG A 98 -11.46 19.03 -1.82
N VAL A 99 -12.00 20.07 -2.43
CA VAL A 99 -12.90 20.99 -1.74
C VAL A 99 -14.28 20.34 -1.59
N LEU A 100 -14.65 20.02 -0.36
CA LEU A 100 -15.94 19.41 -0.02
C LEU A 100 -17.04 20.47 0.17
N SER A 101 -16.66 21.64 0.69
CA SER A 101 -17.56 22.78 0.83
C SER A 101 -16.79 24.09 0.87
N LEU A 102 -17.45 25.16 0.44
CA LEU A 102 -16.94 26.52 0.45
C LEU A 102 -18.05 27.45 0.95
N TRP A 103 -17.74 28.35 1.89
CA TRP A 103 -18.68 29.37 2.34
C TRP A 103 -17.94 30.63 2.78
N GLU A 104 -18.65 31.73 2.75
CA GLU A 104 -18.13 33.03 3.19
C GLU A 104 -18.89 33.50 4.45
N ARG A 105 -18.18 34.08 5.39
CA ARG A 105 -18.76 34.70 6.58
C ARG A 105 -19.08 36.17 6.30
N PRO A 106 -20.01 36.79 7.05
CA PRO A 106 -20.31 38.23 6.90
C PRO A 106 -19.10 39.14 7.01
N SER A 107 -18.02 38.68 7.69
CA SER A 107 -16.76 39.39 7.80
C SER A 107 -15.88 39.36 6.53
N GLY A 108 -16.32 38.68 5.44
CA GLY A 108 -15.53 38.44 4.24
C GLY A 108 -14.56 37.26 4.31
N LEU A 109 -14.51 36.55 5.44
CA LEU A 109 -13.66 35.39 5.60
C LEU A 109 -14.21 34.23 4.77
N LYS A 110 -13.37 33.70 3.84
CA LYS A 110 -13.68 32.52 3.02
C LYS A 110 -13.15 31.26 3.69
N ILE A 111 -14.02 30.31 3.94
CA ILE A 111 -13.71 29.05 4.61
C ILE A 111 -13.92 27.91 3.61
N ARG A 112 -12.94 27.01 3.54
CA ARG A 112 -13.01 25.79 2.73
C ARG A 112 -12.85 24.57 3.63
N ARG A 113 -13.70 23.58 3.42
CA ARG A 113 -13.51 22.23 3.97
C ARG A 113 -12.84 21.38 2.89
N VAL A 114 -11.66 20.87 3.18
CA VAL A 114 -10.85 20.09 2.24
C VAL A 114 -10.49 18.74 2.83
N THR A 115 -10.25 17.75 1.96
CA THR A 115 -9.69 16.46 2.36
C THR A 115 -8.19 16.61 2.63
N THR A 116 -7.69 15.93 3.64
CA THR A 116 -6.27 15.90 4.04
C THR A 116 -5.72 14.49 4.01
N PRO A 117 -4.37 14.34 3.97
CA PRO A 117 -3.71 13.04 4.12
C PRO A 117 -4.05 12.35 5.42
#